data_6a37f4463d68f6f362a503a44458822f
#
_entry.id   6a37f4463d68f6f362a503a44458822f
#
_cell.length_a   1.000
_cell.length_b   1.000
_cell.length_c   1.000
_cell.angle_alpha   90.00
_cell.angle_beta   90.00
_cell.angle_gamma   90.00
#
_symmetry.space_group_name_H-M   'P 1'
#
loop_
_entity.id
_entity.type
_entity.pdbx_description
1 polymer ?
#
loop_
_entity_poly.entity_id
_entity_poly.type
_entity_poly.pdbx_seq_one_letter_code
_entity_poly.pdbx_strand_id
1 'polypeptide(L)'
;MKIKKKNRITAAFLAVGLSVTTLSAQLPISAAEDTEDGTEDLFSDTEQIDYDDADTTDSDTVYDETPVDDTGSDTDYEDQDNGTDTGADAQITDTSGTAEAVETQDTAVPDVAADAGSSAANAGNTTEAPAADSAAAITTNSISGWPQASDITSTAAIVMETSTNTVLFSKNADQQLYPASAVKIMTCLIALENSSLDDQVTMTATGVSGVTDGGANISAQLDEVFTMEQCLYAIMVGSANDIALQVAEHVGGSVEAFVEKMNARAQELGCTNTVFTNPTGLPDENQHITAHDMALIMETAMENETFRTIAATSSYTIPATNVSGGDRVLSNSFTMINNASDGYYEACIGGKEGYTVASGSTLVCEASKNNMKLVCVVLNGASGVTDDEAIALLNYGFDNFVPLTLPDDDFNRISGGTVIVPSGTTEDSLTTEDTSADGQITRQYYFGGTPVGTAVLEDVQQQADDAAETGQRNMKAAQQFSASHTNTPYYIIGAIGAAILLFCLFLMIRVIKS
;
A
#
# COMPACT_ATOMS: atom_id res chain seq x y z
N MET A 1 -21.00 17.67 48.73
CA MET A 1 -21.20 16.35 48.16
C MET A 1 -22.67 15.93 48.30
N LYS A 2 -23.62 16.73 47.75
CA LYS A 2 -25.09 16.46 47.80
C LYS A 2 -25.84 16.78 46.50
N ILE A 3 -25.17 16.96 45.37
CA ILE A 3 -25.81 17.34 44.10
C ILE A 3 -25.83 16.19 43.04
N LYS A 4 -25.14 15.07 43.28
CA LYS A 4 -25.08 13.95 42.31
C LYS A 4 -26.18 12.88 42.39
N LYS A 5 -27.10 12.99 43.34
CA LYS A 5 -28.18 11.96 43.51
C LYS A 5 -29.51 12.30 42.82
N LYS A 6 -29.75 13.55 42.42
CA LYS A 6 -31.01 13.96 41.77
C LYS A 6 -31.10 13.61 40.30
N ASN A 7 -29.95 13.55 39.57
CA ASN A 7 -29.96 13.30 38.12
C ASN A 7 -30.07 11.81 37.72
N ARG A 8 -29.88 10.88 38.66
CA ARG A 8 -30.03 9.45 38.38
C ARG A 8 -31.45 8.93 38.44
N ILE A 9 -32.34 9.61 39.16
CA ILE A 9 -33.75 9.23 39.29
C ILE A 9 -34.53 9.73 38.07
N THR A 10 -34.17 10.88 37.50
CA THR A 10 -34.84 11.43 36.30
C THR A 10 -34.51 10.62 35.03
N ALA A 11 -33.29 10.05 34.91
CA ALA A 11 -32.93 9.19 33.80
C ALA A 11 -33.61 7.80 33.85
N ALA A 12 -33.89 7.27 35.04
CA ALA A 12 -34.59 5.99 35.20
C ALA A 12 -36.08 6.11 34.82
N PHE A 13 -36.73 7.24 35.08
CA PHE A 13 -38.15 7.45 34.70
C PHE A 13 -38.31 7.72 33.18
N LEU A 14 -37.32 8.29 32.52
CA LEU A 14 -37.37 8.49 31.07
C LEU A 14 -37.18 7.16 30.31
N ALA A 15 -36.34 6.24 30.82
CA ALA A 15 -36.11 4.93 30.21
C ALA A 15 -37.35 3.98 30.35
N VAL A 16 -38.09 4.08 31.42
CA VAL A 16 -39.34 3.30 31.61
C VAL A 16 -40.49 3.86 30.79
N GLY A 17 -40.57 5.20 30.60
CA GLY A 17 -41.59 5.84 29.76
C GLY A 17 -41.43 5.52 28.27
N LEU A 18 -40.18 5.34 27.76
CA LEU A 18 -39.93 5.04 26.35
C LEU A 18 -40.17 3.56 26.00
N SER A 19 -40.06 2.66 27.00
CA SER A 19 -40.28 1.21 26.79
C SER A 19 -41.75 0.81 26.71
N VAL A 20 -42.69 1.65 27.21
CA VAL A 20 -44.12 1.38 27.17
C VAL A 20 -44.79 1.87 25.88
N THR A 21 -44.20 2.87 25.21
CA THR A 21 -44.76 3.41 23.96
C THR A 21 -44.37 2.63 22.69
N THR A 22 -43.37 1.73 22.76
CA THR A 22 -43.01 0.86 21.64
C THR A 22 -43.71 -0.47 21.60
N LEU A 23 -44.45 -0.84 22.66
CA LEU A 23 -45.18 -2.13 22.75
C LEU A 23 -46.63 -2.06 22.26
N SER A 24 -47.16 -0.88 21.88
CA SER A 24 -48.55 -0.73 21.43
C SER A 24 -48.76 -0.64 19.91
N ALA A 25 -47.71 -0.89 19.11
CA ALA A 25 -47.75 -0.77 17.63
C ALA A 25 -47.68 -2.11 16.87
N GLN A 26 -47.86 -3.27 17.55
CA GLN A 26 -47.92 -4.56 16.86
C GLN A 26 -49.14 -5.35 17.34
N LEU A 27 -50.31 -5.07 16.76
CA LEU A 27 -51.43 -5.99 16.73
C LEU A 27 -51.65 -6.46 15.29
N PRO A 28 -51.79 -7.77 15.04
CA PRO A 28 -51.99 -8.30 13.71
C PRO A 28 -53.41 -8.04 13.23
N ILE A 29 -53.52 -7.53 12.01
CA ILE A 29 -54.78 -7.49 11.27
C ILE A 29 -55.01 -8.90 10.73
N SER A 30 -56.09 -9.50 11.20
CA SER A 30 -56.65 -10.78 10.77
C SER A 30 -57.18 -10.71 9.35
N ALA A 31 -56.99 -11.80 8.63
CA ALA A 31 -57.51 -12.11 7.32
C ALA A 31 -59.05 -12.01 7.24
N ALA A 32 -59.53 -11.53 6.14
CA ALA A 32 -60.84 -11.87 5.60
C ALA A 32 -60.73 -12.03 4.09
N GLU A 33 -61.37 -13.09 3.64
CA GLU A 33 -61.38 -13.74 2.35
C GLU A 33 -62.08 -12.92 1.26
N ASP A 34 -61.63 -13.25 0.01
CA ASP A 34 -62.40 -13.39 -1.25
C ASP A 34 -63.28 -12.26 -1.76
N THR A 35 -62.97 -11.80 -2.96
CA THR A 35 -63.75 -12.10 -4.17
C THR A 35 -63.11 -11.45 -5.39
N GLU A 36 -63.31 -12.17 -6.48
CA GLU A 36 -62.87 -12.00 -7.87
C GLU A 36 -63.27 -10.68 -8.53
N ASP A 37 -62.53 -10.45 -9.62
CA ASP A 37 -62.95 -9.93 -10.93
C ASP A 37 -62.84 -8.42 -11.20
N GLY A 38 -62.18 -8.13 -12.34
CA GLY A 38 -62.33 -6.84 -13.03
C GLY A 38 -61.05 -6.25 -13.57
N THR A 39 -60.71 -6.70 -14.75
CA THR A 39 -59.89 -6.02 -15.76
C THR A 39 -60.16 -4.52 -15.80
N GLU A 40 -59.14 -3.70 -15.92
CA GLU A 40 -59.02 -2.67 -16.96
C GLU A 40 -57.66 -1.96 -16.94
N ASP A 41 -57.09 -1.87 -18.10
CA ASP A 41 -55.96 -1.08 -18.53
C ASP A 41 -56.07 0.40 -18.13
N LEU A 42 -54.95 1.02 -17.77
CA LEU A 42 -54.70 2.43 -18.10
C LEU A 42 -53.19 2.77 -18.01
N PHE A 43 -52.56 2.80 -19.18
CA PHE A 43 -51.61 3.75 -19.75
C PHE A 43 -50.70 4.54 -18.81
N SER A 44 -49.39 4.26 -18.88
CA SER A 44 -48.36 5.13 -19.54
C SER A 44 -48.36 6.59 -19.17
N ASP A 45 -47.28 7.01 -18.48
CA ASP A 45 -46.64 8.27 -18.82
C ASP A 45 -45.12 8.16 -18.55
N THR A 46 -44.43 7.97 -19.68
CA THR A 46 -43.00 8.20 -19.80
C THR A 46 -42.80 9.67 -20.11
N GLU A 47 -42.28 10.45 -19.19
CA GLU A 47 -41.72 11.74 -19.55
C GLU A 47 -40.33 11.58 -20.13
N GLN A 48 -40.31 11.72 -21.44
CA GLN A 48 -39.12 11.85 -22.28
C GLN A 48 -38.73 13.34 -22.27
N ILE A 49 -37.53 13.64 -21.79
CA ILE A 49 -36.96 15.00 -21.91
C ILE A 49 -36.20 15.04 -23.22
N ASP A 50 -36.80 15.74 -24.19
CA ASP A 50 -36.22 16.12 -25.48
C ASP A 50 -35.11 17.16 -25.25
N TYR A 51 -33.95 16.90 -25.85
CA TYR A 51 -32.96 17.94 -26.13
C TYR A 51 -33.30 18.56 -27.48
N ASP A 52 -33.83 19.75 -27.46
CA ASP A 52 -33.99 20.58 -28.64
C ASP A 52 -32.64 21.23 -29.03
N ASP A 53 -32.28 20.98 -30.26
CA ASP A 53 -31.36 21.71 -31.11
C ASP A 53 -31.72 23.20 -31.18
N ALA A 54 -30.77 24.07 -30.92
CA ALA A 54 -30.86 25.47 -31.33
C ALA A 54 -29.56 25.89 -32.01
N ASP A 55 -29.63 25.83 -33.26
CA ASP A 55 -29.02 26.47 -34.39
C ASP A 55 -28.35 27.83 -34.18
N THR A 56 -27.13 27.89 -34.71
CA THR A 56 -26.42 28.98 -35.37
C THR A 56 -26.59 30.43 -34.91
N THR A 57 -25.47 31.05 -34.50
CA THR A 57 -25.04 32.31 -35.10
C THR A 57 -23.52 32.44 -35.12
N ASP A 58 -23.06 32.53 -36.32
CA ASP A 58 -21.83 33.02 -36.89
C ASP A 58 -21.34 34.32 -36.25
N SER A 59 -20.08 34.41 -35.84
CA SER A 59 -19.38 35.68 -35.83
C SER A 59 -17.89 35.43 -36.08
N ASP A 60 -17.54 35.59 -37.33
CA ASP A 60 -16.20 35.86 -37.83
C ASP A 60 -15.51 36.96 -37.01
N THR A 61 -14.38 36.64 -36.42
CA THR A 61 -13.36 37.63 -36.14
C THR A 61 -12.06 37.19 -36.79
N VAL A 62 -11.86 37.78 -37.93
CA VAL A 62 -10.64 37.86 -38.72
C VAL A 62 -9.55 38.49 -37.87
N TYR A 63 -8.47 37.77 -37.60
CA TYR A 63 -7.21 38.37 -37.19
C TYR A 63 -6.32 38.52 -38.43
N ASP A 64 -6.15 39.79 -38.76
CA ASP A 64 -5.33 40.40 -39.79
C ASP A 64 -3.85 40.01 -39.61
N GLU A 65 -3.29 39.32 -40.58
CA GLU A 65 -1.85 39.12 -40.74
C GLU A 65 -1.26 40.36 -41.37
N THR A 66 -0.48 41.12 -40.63
CA THR A 66 0.45 42.10 -41.23
C THR A 66 1.85 41.55 -41.20
N PRO A 67 2.52 41.50 -42.36
CA PRO A 67 3.91 41.09 -42.45
C PRO A 67 4.82 42.24 -42.00
N VAL A 68 5.75 41.96 -41.08
CA VAL A 68 6.81 42.91 -40.72
C VAL A 68 8.05 42.58 -41.50
N ASP A 69 8.47 43.60 -42.22
CA ASP A 69 9.52 43.75 -43.18
C ASP A 69 10.91 43.46 -42.56
N ASP A 70 11.69 42.75 -43.34
CA ASP A 70 13.08 42.44 -43.14
C ASP A 70 13.93 43.71 -43.45
N THR A 71 14.61 44.26 -42.44
CA THR A 71 15.77 45.12 -42.69
C THR A 71 16.93 44.73 -41.81
N GLY A 72 17.87 44.11 -42.45
CA GLY A 72 19.18 43.81 -41.92
C GLY A 72 19.91 45.01 -41.38
N SER A 73 20.73 44.79 -40.38
CA SER A 73 21.97 45.53 -40.18
C SER A 73 23.03 44.60 -39.61
N ASP A 74 23.93 44.23 -40.48
CA ASP A 74 25.27 43.77 -40.17
C ASP A 74 25.97 44.77 -39.24
N THR A 75 26.51 44.31 -38.14
CA THR A 75 27.65 44.97 -37.51
C THR A 75 28.67 43.92 -37.11
N ASP A 76 29.68 43.87 -37.95
CA ASP A 76 31.01 43.34 -37.69
C ASP A 76 31.55 43.87 -36.37
N TYR A 77 32.11 43.04 -35.54
CA TYR A 77 33.14 43.41 -34.59
C TYR A 77 34.35 42.51 -34.77
N GLU A 78 35.39 43.21 -35.23
CA GLU A 78 36.74 42.74 -35.50
C GLU A 78 37.42 42.19 -34.24
N ASP A 79 38.23 41.16 -34.48
CA ASP A 79 39.38 40.72 -33.73
C ASP A 79 40.28 41.90 -33.33
N GLN A 80 40.61 42.03 -32.07
CA GLN A 80 41.83 42.70 -31.64
C GLN A 80 42.58 41.83 -30.62
N ASP A 81 43.51 41.11 -31.16
CA ASP A 81 44.73 40.61 -30.54
C ASP A 81 45.47 41.78 -29.88
N ASN A 82 45.79 41.71 -28.60
CA ASN A 82 46.88 42.50 -28.03
C ASN A 82 47.55 41.73 -26.88
N GLY A 83 48.61 41.04 -27.27
CA GLY A 83 49.60 40.47 -26.37
C GLY A 83 50.36 41.54 -25.57
N THR A 84 50.57 41.24 -24.31
CA THR A 84 51.78 41.68 -23.58
C THR A 84 52.19 40.59 -22.60
N ASP A 85 53.29 40.01 -23.00
CA ASP A 85 54.27 39.25 -22.25
C ASP A 85 54.83 40.05 -21.05
N THR A 86 54.77 39.47 -19.83
CA THR A 86 55.77 39.72 -18.79
C THR A 86 56.00 38.48 -17.97
N GLY A 87 57.08 37.82 -18.19
CA GLY A 87 57.62 36.74 -17.40
C GLY A 87 58.00 37.16 -15.98
N ALA A 88 57.84 36.22 -15.07
CA ALA A 88 58.63 36.17 -13.82
C ALA A 88 58.86 34.71 -13.46
N ASP A 89 60.09 34.27 -13.66
CA ASP A 89 60.70 33.07 -13.09
C ASP A 89 60.61 33.07 -11.60
N ALA A 90 60.20 31.94 -11.02
CA ALA A 90 60.50 31.61 -9.64
C ALA A 90 60.95 30.14 -9.56
N GLN A 91 62.17 29.99 -9.27
CA GLN A 91 62.99 28.79 -9.15
C GLN A 91 62.44 27.86 -8.05
N ILE A 92 62.42 26.59 -8.39
CA ILE A 92 62.26 25.45 -7.49
C ILE A 92 63.65 25.24 -6.82
N THR A 93 63.72 25.35 -5.50
CA THR A 93 64.87 24.87 -4.73
C THR A 93 64.50 23.53 -4.09
N ASP A 94 65.16 22.52 -4.58
CA ASP A 94 65.31 21.19 -4.03
C ASP A 94 66.13 21.27 -2.72
N THR A 95 65.57 20.69 -1.62
CA THR A 95 66.38 20.35 -0.44
C THR A 95 66.05 18.93 -0.02
N SER A 96 66.92 18.05 -0.45
CA SER A 96 67.13 16.72 0.06
C SER A 96 67.55 16.76 1.54
N GLY A 97 66.79 16.09 2.40
CA GLY A 97 67.11 15.82 3.80
C GLY A 97 67.04 14.33 4.07
N THR A 98 68.18 13.79 4.34
CA THR A 98 68.55 12.40 4.59
C THR A 98 67.79 11.77 5.77
N ALA A 99 67.42 10.53 5.57
CA ALA A 99 66.89 9.61 6.58
C ALA A 99 68.00 9.12 7.52
N GLU A 100 67.74 9.10 8.80
CA GLU A 100 68.45 8.25 9.77
C GLU A 100 67.53 7.14 10.26
N ALA A 101 68.03 5.91 10.07
CA ALA A 101 67.49 4.68 10.61
C ALA A 101 67.84 4.54 12.09
N VAL A 102 66.89 4.17 12.91
CA VAL A 102 67.14 3.66 14.28
C VAL A 102 66.70 2.23 14.34
N GLU A 103 67.69 1.33 14.41
CA GLU A 103 67.55 -0.06 14.86
C GLU A 103 67.37 -0.09 16.36
N THR A 104 66.46 -0.94 16.87
CA THR A 104 66.60 -1.59 18.20
C THR A 104 65.86 -2.93 18.16
N GLN A 105 66.64 -3.97 18.00
CA GLN A 105 66.95 -5.10 18.91
C GLN A 105 65.79 -5.95 19.39
N ASP A 106 65.73 -7.03 18.80
CA ASP A 106 65.62 -8.46 19.13
C ASP A 106 65.69 -8.81 20.63
N THR A 107 64.69 -9.52 21.16
CA THR A 107 64.86 -10.47 22.25
C THR A 107 64.08 -11.74 21.99
N ALA A 108 64.80 -12.81 21.90
CA ALA A 108 64.45 -14.17 21.57
C ALA A 108 63.78 -14.95 22.70
N VAL A 109 62.80 -15.76 22.33
CA VAL A 109 62.47 -17.21 22.53
C VAL A 109 62.57 -17.81 23.95
N PRO A 110 61.73 -18.81 24.36
CA PRO A 110 62.00 -20.17 23.87
C PRO A 110 60.79 -21.00 23.41
N ASP A 111 61.15 -21.78 22.47
CA ASP A 111 60.65 -23.00 21.91
C ASP A 111 60.21 -24.07 22.96
N VAL A 112 59.05 -24.68 22.75
CA VAL A 112 58.82 -26.07 23.19
C VAL A 112 58.10 -26.83 22.06
N ALA A 113 58.76 -27.83 21.60
CA ALA A 113 58.41 -28.68 20.45
C ALA A 113 57.40 -29.79 20.81
N ALA A 114 56.72 -30.20 19.72
CA ALA A 114 56.25 -31.53 19.36
C ALA A 114 54.98 -32.10 20.00
N ASP A 115 53.97 -32.44 19.21
CA ASP A 115 53.93 -33.70 18.51
C ASP A 115 52.79 -33.78 17.49
N ALA A 116 53.01 -34.64 16.49
CA ALA A 116 52.31 -34.80 15.24
C ALA A 116 50.91 -35.42 15.38
N GLY A 117 50.04 -35.02 14.43
CA GLY A 117 48.79 -35.76 14.16
C GLY A 117 47.97 -35.15 13.03
N SER A 118 48.39 -35.37 11.80
CA SER A 118 47.65 -35.71 10.61
C SER A 118 46.23 -35.15 10.39
N SER A 119 46.11 -34.57 9.26
CA SER A 119 45.00 -34.63 8.28
C SER A 119 44.32 -33.34 7.92
N ALA A 120 44.76 -32.83 6.81
CA ALA A 120 44.14 -32.08 5.74
C ALA A 120 42.63 -31.77 5.82
N ALA A 121 42.31 -30.53 5.71
CA ALA A 121 41.40 -30.00 4.69
C ALA A 121 41.47 -28.48 4.76
N ASN A 122 42.19 -27.90 3.83
CA ASN A 122 42.14 -26.49 3.49
C ASN A 122 40.79 -26.26 2.78
N ALA A 123 39.84 -25.66 3.45
CA ALA A 123 38.69 -25.07 2.80
C ALA A 123 38.81 -23.56 3.03
N GLY A 124 39.45 -22.88 2.09
CA GLY A 124 39.32 -21.46 1.91
C GLY A 124 37.86 -21.17 1.61
N ASN A 125 37.16 -20.62 2.56
CA ASN A 125 35.81 -20.11 2.35
C ASN A 125 35.93 -18.69 1.72
N THR A 126 36.17 -18.65 0.43
CA THR A 126 35.75 -17.52 -0.38
C THR A 126 34.26 -17.65 -0.50
N THR A 127 33.52 -16.81 0.20
CA THR A 127 32.09 -16.59 -0.03
C THR A 127 31.97 -15.95 -1.41
N GLU A 128 31.97 -16.79 -2.41
CA GLU A 128 31.56 -16.46 -3.76
C GLU A 128 30.06 -16.16 -3.64
N ALA A 129 29.66 -14.94 -4.03
CA ALA A 129 28.25 -14.62 -4.24
C ALA A 129 27.67 -15.76 -5.11
N PRO A 130 26.43 -16.22 -4.84
CA PRO A 130 25.83 -17.28 -5.63
C PRO A 130 25.95 -16.87 -7.10
N ALA A 131 26.66 -17.70 -7.88
CA ALA A 131 26.81 -17.50 -9.30
C ALA A 131 25.41 -17.32 -9.88
N ALA A 132 25.19 -16.24 -10.61
CA ALA A 132 23.98 -16.03 -11.38
C ALA A 132 23.74 -17.30 -12.20
N ASP A 133 22.72 -18.05 -11.77
CA ASP A 133 22.31 -19.26 -12.49
C ASP A 133 21.73 -18.78 -13.82
N SER A 134 22.51 -18.92 -14.87
CA SER A 134 22.18 -18.48 -16.20
C SER A 134 21.00 -19.30 -16.70
N ALA A 135 19.85 -18.62 -16.87
CA ALA A 135 18.60 -19.09 -17.44
C ALA A 135 17.63 -19.76 -16.45
N ALA A 136 17.32 -19.08 -15.37
CA ALA A 136 16.07 -19.39 -14.67
C ALA A 136 14.89 -19.11 -15.63
N ALA A 137 14.09 -20.15 -15.84
CA ALA A 137 12.94 -20.05 -16.72
C ALA A 137 11.91 -19.05 -16.16
N ILE A 138 11.29 -18.25 -17.03
CA ILE A 138 10.09 -17.49 -16.69
C ILE A 138 8.99 -18.50 -16.39
N THR A 139 8.60 -18.59 -15.12
CA THR A 139 7.67 -19.63 -14.65
C THR A 139 6.29 -19.47 -15.28
N THR A 140 5.82 -18.24 -15.49
CA THR A 140 4.54 -17.94 -16.14
C THR A 140 4.50 -18.37 -17.61
N ASN A 141 5.65 -18.47 -18.31
CA ASN A 141 5.70 -19.00 -19.68
C ASN A 141 5.34 -20.49 -19.78
N SER A 142 5.33 -21.22 -18.66
CA SER A 142 4.92 -22.63 -18.62
C SER A 142 3.41 -22.83 -18.47
N ILE A 143 2.64 -21.78 -18.17
CA ILE A 143 1.20 -21.85 -17.97
C ILE A 143 0.52 -21.97 -19.33
N SER A 144 -0.36 -22.97 -19.48
CA SER A 144 -1.07 -23.21 -20.72
C SER A 144 -2.02 -22.05 -21.08
N GLY A 145 -1.85 -21.49 -22.27
CA GLY A 145 -2.65 -20.34 -22.74
C GLY A 145 -2.22 -18.98 -22.20
N TRP A 146 -1.19 -18.93 -21.34
CA TRP A 146 -0.62 -17.67 -20.86
C TRP A 146 0.21 -16.99 -21.96
N PRO A 147 0.14 -15.66 -22.12
CA PRO A 147 1.00 -14.95 -23.05
C PRO A 147 2.48 -15.21 -22.76
N GLN A 148 3.28 -15.38 -23.81
CA GLN A 148 4.70 -15.61 -23.66
C GLN A 148 5.44 -14.30 -23.44
N ALA A 149 6.11 -14.15 -22.32
CA ALA A 149 6.95 -13.00 -22.03
C ALA A 149 8.37 -13.20 -22.59
N SER A 150 9.00 -12.10 -23.01
CA SER A 150 10.43 -12.10 -23.34
C SER A 150 11.27 -12.21 -22.08
N ASP A 151 12.43 -12.85 -22.21
CA ASP A 151 13.38 -12.93 -21.10
C ASP A 151 14.01 -11.57 -20.78
N ILE A 152 14.37 -11.40 -19.52
CA ILE A 152 15.07 -10.24 -18.97
C ILE A 152 16.42 -10.68 -18.40
N THR A 153 17.35 -9.75 -18.27
CA THR A 153 18.70 -10.05 -17.79
C THR A 153 18.82 -10.04 -16.26
N SER A 154 17.93 -9.30 -15.59
CA SER A 154 17.87 -9.27 -14.12
C SER A 154 17.58 -10.64 -13.52
N THR A 155 18.10 -10.89 -12.31
CA THR A 155 18.06 -12.21 -11.66
C THR A 155 16.64 -12.61 -11.30
N ALA A 156 15.85 -11.70 -10.75
CA ALA A 156 14.47 -11.95 -10.37
C ALA A 156 13.57 -10.78 -10.74
N ALA A 157 12.33 -11.09 -11.13
CA ALA A 157 11.30 -10.07 -11.34
C ALA A 157 9.89 -10.66 -11.22
N ILE A 158 8.94 -9.77 -10.95
CA ILE A 158 7.50 -10.05 -10.93
C ILE A 158 6.72 -8.89 -11.52
N VAL A 159 5.61 -9.19 -12.18
CA VAL A 159 4.51 -8.25 -12.42
C VAL A 159 3.25 -8.83 -11.82
N MET A 160 2.62 -8.07 -10.94
CA MET A 160 1.42 -8.47 -10.22
C MET A 160 0.34 -7.41 -10.38
N GLU A 161 -0.88 -7.85 -10.66
CA GLU A 161 -2.03 -6.94 -10.67
C GLU A 161 -2.62 -6.81 -9.26
N THR A 162 -2.82 -5.56 -8.80
CA THR A 162 -3.02 -5.25 -7.38
C THR A 162 -4.43 -5.53 -6.85
N SER A 163 -5.47 -5.58 -7.68
CA SER A 163 -6.83 -5.81 -7.19
C SER A 163 -7.15 -7.29 -6.93
N THR A 164 -6.38 -8.18 -7.54
CA THR A 164 -6.58 -9.63 -7.49
C THR A 164 -5.35 -10.41 -7.03
N ASN A 165 -4.22 -9.73 -6.87
CA ASN A 165 -2.90 -10.32 -6.62
C ASN A 165 -2.51 -11.35 -7.69
N THR A 166 -3.04 -11.20 -8.92
CA THR A 166 -2.71 -12.08 -10.02
C THR A 166 -1.30 -11.81 -10.53
N VAL A 167 -0.46 -12.83 -10.51
CA VAL A 167 0.90 -12.77 -11.01
C VAL A 167 0.90 -12.95 -12.53
N LEU A 168 1.21 -11.88 -13.27
CA LEU A 168 1.22 -11.86 -14.73
C LEU A 168 2.55 -12.34 -15.31
N PHE A 169 3.64 -11.99 -14.64
CA PHE A 169 5.00 -12.38 -14.97
C PHE A 169 5.76 -12.80 -13.72
N SER A 170 6.52 -13.88 -13.80
CA SER A 170 7.36 -14.35 -12.69
C SER A 170 8.64 -15.00 -13.22
N LYS A 171 9.77 -14.46 -12.79
CA LYS A 171 11.11 -15.03 -12.96
C LYS A 171 11.81 -15.01 -11.61
N ASN A 172 12.10 -16.18 -11.03
CA ASN A 172 12.72 -16.29 -9.70
C ASN A 172 12.07 -15.43 -8.62
N ALA A 173 10.74 -15.20 -8.69
CA ALA A 173 10.07 -14.22 -7.85
C ALA A 173 10.21 -14.48 -6.35
N ASP A 174 10.46 -15.71 -5.94
CA ASP A 174 10.65 -16.14 -4.54
C ASP A 174 12.12 -16.31 -4.14
N GLN A 175 13.06 -15.95 -5.04
CA GLN A 175 14.49 -15.98 -4.72
C GLN A 175 14.84 -14.84 -3.75
N GLN A 176 15.52 -15.19 -2.65
CA GLN A 176 16.02 -14.23 -1.67
C GLN A 176 17.23 -13.48 -2.24
N LEU A 177 17.11 -12.16 -2.27
CA LEU A 177 18.12 -11.23 -2.80
C LEU A 177 18.26 -10.02 -1.88
N TYR A 178 19.37 -9.30 -2.00
CA TYR A 178 19.57 -8.06 -1.27
C TYR A 178 18.66 -6.94 -1.82
N PRO A 179 17.96 -6.21 -0.93
CA PRO A 179 16.94 -5.22 -1.33
C PRO A 179 17.49 -3.88 -1.82
N ALA A 180 18.67 -3.47 -1.40
CA ALA A 180 19.11 -2.08 -1.49
C ALA A 180 18.05 -1.10 -0.94
N SER A 181 17.93 0.10 -1.51
CA SER A 181 16.99 1.14 -1.04
C SER A 181 15.51 0.82 -1.25
N ALA A 182 15.14 -0.32 -1.83
CA ALA A 182 13.74 -0.78 -1.86
C ALA A 182 13.17 -1.00 -0.44
N VAL A 183 14.01 -1.32 0.56
CA VAL A 183 13.63 -1.37 1.99
C VAL A 183 12.89 -0.12 2.45
N LYS A 184 13.24 1.05 1.90
CA LYS A 184 12.68 2.34 2.30
C LYS A 184 11.19 2.46 2.06
N ILE A 185 10.61 1.64 1.18
CA ILE A 185 9.16 1.51 1.01
C ILE A 185 8.53 1.01 2.33
N MET A 186 9.05 -0.09 2.90
CA MET A 186 8.59 -0.59 4.19
C MET A 186 8.87 0.40 5.33
N THR A 187 10.02 1.08 5.31
CA THR A 187 10.36 2.10 6.32
C THR A 187 9.34 3.24 6.33
N CYS A 188 8.96 3.75 5.15
CA CYS A 188 7.93 4.78 5.04
C CYS A 188 6.54 4.26 5.39
N LEU A 189 6.19 3.03 5.02
CA LEU A 189 4.92 2.40 5.39
C LEU A 189 4.76 2.33 6.92
N ILE A 190 5.75 1.78 7.63
CA ILE A 190 5.73 1.70 9.09
C ILE A 190 5.67 3.09 9.73
N ALA A 191 6.40 4.07 9.21
CA ALA A 191 6.34 5.44 9.71
C ALA A 191 4.95 6.07 9.54
N LEU A 192 4.31 5.91 8.38
CA LEU A 192 2.97 6.41 8.11
C LEU A 192 1.88 5.74 8.96
N GLU A 193 2.05 4.46 9.27
CA GLU A 193 1.11 3.71 10.11
C GLU A 193 1.23 4.05 11.61
N ASN A 194 2.37 4.59 12.07
CA ASN A 194 2.68 4.75 13.50
C ASN A 194 2.97 6.19 13.93
N SER A 195 2.90 7.19 13.05
CA SER A 195 3.22 8.59 13.36
C SER A 195 2.31 9.57 12.63
N SER A 196 2.34 10.84 13.05
CA SER A 196 1.69 11.95 12.34
C SER A 196 2.69 12.67 11.44
N LEU A 197 2.24 13.20 10.30
CA LEU A 197 3.09 13.98 9.39
C LEU A 197 3.71 15.22 10.04
N ASP A 198 3.03 15.78 11.06
CA ASP A 198 3.48 16.96 11.81
C ASP A 198 4.43 16.63 12.97
N ASP A 199 4.67 15.35 13.26
CA ASP A 199 5.58 14.95 14.33
C ASP A 199 6.97 15.53 14.11
N GLN A 200 7.57 16.06 15.20
CA GLN A 200 8.89 16.67 15.15
C GLN A 200 9.95 15.62 15.40
N VAL A 201 10.69 15.29 14.38
CA VAL A 201 11.79 14.33 14.40
C VAL A 201 13.09 15.09 14.66
N THR A 202 13.71 14.88 15.83
CA THR A 202 14.98 15.50 16.17
C THR A 202 16.12 14.53 15.87
N MET A 203 17.12 15.01 15.15
CA MET A 203 18.31 14.23 14.80
C MET A 203 19.16 13.96 16.05
N THR A 204 19.43 12.70 16.30
CA THR A 204 20.32 12.21 17.36
C THR A 204 21.62 11.65 16.76
N ALA A 205 22.47 11.10 17.61
CA ALA A 205 23.66 10.39 17.14
C ALA A 205 23.32 9.18 16.24
N THR A 206 22.15 8.57 16.41
CA THR A 206 21.67 7.44 15.58
C THR A 206 21.59 7.82 14.11
N GLY A 207 20.93 8.91 13.76
CA GLY A 207 20.85 9.37 12.38
C GLY A 207 22.17 9.94 11.88
N VAL A 208 22.81 10.82 12.69
CA VAL A 208 23.99 11.57 12.24
C VAL A 208 25.24 10.68 12.07
N SER A 209 25.45 9.71 12.95
CA SER A 209 26.65 8.86 12.96
C SER A 209 26.38 7.41 12.50
N GLY A 210 25.14 7.04 12.28
CA GLY A 210 24.77 5.67 11.93
C GLY A 210 25.07 5.31 10.46
N VAL A 211 25.29 6.29 9.60
CA VAL A 211 25.65 6.06 8.18
C VAL A 211 27.16 6.02 8.06
N THR A 212 27.75 4.82 8.13
CA THR A 212 29.23 4.64 8.10
C THR A 212 29.82 4.41 6.71
N ASP A 213 29.01 3.99 5.74
CA ASP A 213 29.50 3.40 4.49
C ASP A 213 29.32 4.31 3.25
N GLY A 214 29.18 5.63 3.47
CA GLY A 214 29.07 6.60 2.36
C GLY A 214 27.77 6.51 1.57
N GLY A 215 26.73 5.87 2.12
CA GLY A 215 25.41 5.78 1.51
C GLY A 215 24.73 7.16 1.38
N ALA A 216 23.70 7.23 0.54
CA ALA A 216 22.94 8.45 0.32
C ALA A 216 22.41 9.02 1.65
N ASN A 217 22.58 10.34 1.86
CA ASN A 217 22.13 11.06 3.04
C ASN A 217 21.90 12.53 2.69
N ILE A 218 21.19 13.27 3.55
CA ILE A 218 20.99 14.72 3.36
C ILE A 218 21.90 15.57 4.23
N SER A 219 22.88 14.96 4.86
CA SER A 219 23.83 15.61 5.79
C SER A 219 23.12 16.32 6.94
N ALA A 220 22.12 15.65 7.53
CA ALA A 220 21.42 16.14 8.70
C ALA A 220 22.36 16.23 9.90
N GLN A 221 22.18 17.26 10.74
CA GLN A 221 23.08 17.57 11.84
C GLN A 221 22.44 17.21 13.18
N LEU A 222 23.26 17.03 14.21
CA LEU A 222 22.79 16.78 15.56
C LEU A 222 21.86 17.91 16.02
N ASP A 223 20.78 17.57 16.71
CA ASP A 223 19.72 18.48 17.19
C ASP A 223 18.96 19.20 16.07
N GLU A 224 19.17 18.84 14.80
CA GLU A 224 18.37 19.33 13.70
C GLU A 224 16.97 18.70 13.75
N VAL A 225 15.93 19.51 13.47
CA VAL A 225 14.53 19.09 13.59
C VAL A 225 13.86 19.17 12.23
N PHE A 226 13.19 18.08 11.86
CA PHE A 226 12.37 17.95 10.66
C PHE A 226 10.94 17.53 11.04
N THR A 227 9.96 17.85 10.22
CA THR A 227 8.66 17.17 10.34
C THR A 227 8.77 15.74 9.81
N MET A 228 7.88 14.85 10.27
CA MET A 228 7.81 13.49 9.71
C MET A 228 7.57 13.53 8.20
N GLU A 229 6.73 14.43 7.70
CA GLU A 229 6.54 14.63 6.26
C GLU A 229 7.87 14.90 5.54
N GLN A 230 8.67 15.85 6.03
CA GLN A 230 9.99 16.14 5.46
C GLN A 230 10.93 14.93 5.50
N CYS A 231 10.86 14.14 6.58
CA CYS A 231 11.62 12.90 6.71
C CYS A 231 11.22 11.87 5.63
N LEU A 232 9.93 11.67 5.40
CA LEU A 232 9.44 10.72 4.40
C LEU A 232 9.85 11.13 2.98
N TYR A 233 9.78 12.42 2.65
CA TYR A 233 10.32 12.93 1.39
C TYR A 233 11.85 12.74 1.30
N ALA A 234 12.58 12.98 2.38
CA ALA A 234 14.03 12.74 2.39
C ALA A 234 14.38 11.26 2.16
N ILE A 235 13.60 10.33 2.74
CA ILE A 235 13.78 8.89 2.59
C ILE A 235 13.48 8.44 1.16
N MET A 236 12.35 8.85 0.57
CA MET A 236 11.94 8.38 -0.75
C MET A 236 12.62 9.11 -1.89
N VAL A 237 12.65 10.45 -1.86
CA VAL A 237 13.20 11.28 -2.93
C VAL A 237 14.73 11.36 -2.84
N GLY A 238 15.27 11.63 -1.64
CA GLY A 238 16.72 11.74 -1.41
C GLY A 238 17.39 10.41 -1.09
N SER A 239 16.64 9.33 -0.93
CA SER A 239 17.13 8.03 -0.48
C SER A 239 17.95 8.11 0.82
N ALA A 240 17.65 9.06 1.70
CA ALA A 240 18.43 9.47 2.86
C ALA A 240 18.50 8.39 3.95
N ASN A 241 19.69 7.82 4.17
CA ASN A 241 19.92 6.78 5.18
C ASN A 241 19.98 7.36 6.59
N ASP A 242 20.55 8.56 6.76
CA ASP A 242 20.58 9.31 8.03
C ASP A 242 19.17 9.55 8.56
N ILE A 243 18.26 9.97 7.71
CA ILE A 243 16.86 10.19 8.07
C ILE A 243 16.12 8.87 8.30
N ALA A 244 16.38 7.82 7.50
CA ALA A 244 15.75 6.52 7.71
C ALA A 244 16.09 5.91 9.07
N LEU A 245 17.35 6.03 9.52
CA LEU A 245 17.77 5.62 10.87
C LEU A 245 17.11 6.46 11.96
N GLN A 246 17.02 7.79 11.77
CA GLN A 246 16.40 8.66 12.75
C GLN A 246 14.88 8.45 12.87
N VAL A 247 14.20 8.22 11.76
CA VAL A 247 12.78 7.85 11.75
C VAL A 247 12.56 6.53 12.46
N ALA A 248 13.44 5.55 12.22
CA ALA A 248 13.37 4.26 12.91
C ALA A 248 13.51 4.41 14.43
N GLU A 249 14.47 5.21 14.90
CA GLU A 249 14.60 5.50 16.33
C GLU A 249 13.38 6.26 16.88
N HIS A 250 12.88 7.26 16.15
CA HIS A 250 11.73 8.08 16.56
C HIS A 250 10.46 7.23 16.73
N VAL A 251 10.14 6.40 15.74
CA VAL A 251 8.91 5.59 15.70
C VAL A 251 9.01 4.32 16.53
N GLY A 252 10.18 3.70 16.55
CA GLY A 252 10.42 2.45 17.26
C GLY A 252 10.86 2.62 18.70
N GLY A 253 11.41 3.80 19.06
CA GLY A 253 12.14 4.01 20.30
C GLY A 253 13.59 3.52 20.22
N SER A 254 13.92 2.64 19.28
CA SER A 254 15.25 2.26 18.82
C SER A 254 15.17 1.71 17.39
N VAL A 255 16.30 1.62 16.70
CA VAL A 255 16.37 1.03 15.34
C VAL A 255 15.97 -0.45 15.38
N GLU A 256 16.40 -1.19 16.38
CA GLU A 256 16.10 -2.62 16.56
C GLU A 256 14.59 -2.84 16.73
N ALA A 257 13.93 -2.05 17.59
CA ALA A 257 12.48 -2.16 17.81
C ALA A 257 11.67 -1.75 16.57
N PHE A 258 12.19 -0.84 15.76
CA PHE A 258 11.60 -0.50 14.47
C PHE A 258 11.73 -1.65 13.46
N VAL A 259 12.88 -2.30 13.40
CA VAL A 259 13.11 -3.47 12.55
C VAL A 259 12.21 -4.64 12.96
N GLU A 260 11.95 -4.83 14.25
CA GLU A 260 10.95 -5.79 14.73
C GLU A 260 9.56 -5.48 14.16
N LYS A 261 9.14 -4.20 14.13
CA LYS A 261 7.87 -3.77 13.50
C LYS A 261 7.86 -4.04 12.00
N MET A 262 8.98 -3.75 11.28
CA MET A 262 9.09 -4.05 9.85
C MET A 262 8.86 -5.54 9.56
N ASN A 263 9.51 -6.42 10.32
CA ASN A 263 9.38 -7.87 10.15
C ASN A 263 7.99 -8.38 10.56
N ALA A 264 7.40 -7.85 11.62
CA ALA A 264 6.03 -8.19 12.02
C ALA A 264 5.04 -7.79 10.92
N ARG A 265 5.18 -6.58 10.37
CA ARG A 265 4.31 -6.10 9.30
C ARG A 265 4.48 -6.91 8.01
N ALA A 266 5.70 -7.28 7.65
CA ALA A 266 5.95 -8.15 6.52
C ALA A 266 5.19 -9.49 6.68
N GLN A 267 5.21 -10.10 7.88
CA GLN A 267 4.45 -11.33 8.14
C GLN A 267 2.94 -11.14 8.01
N GLU A 268 2.40 -10.01 8.50
CA GLU A 268 0.98 -9.67 8.36
C GLU A 268 0.55 -9.52 6.90
N LEU A 269 1.46 -9.01 6.04
CA LEU A 269 1.25 -8.88 4.61
C LEU A 269 1.40 -10.20 3.83
N GLY A 270 1.76 -11.30 4.52
CA GLY A 270 1.98 -12.59 3.89
C GLY A 270 3.39 -12.78 3.31
N CYS A 271 4.32 -11.87 3.58
CA CYS A 271 5.72 -12.00 3.17
C CYS A 271 6.40 -13.13 3.95
N THR A 272 6.69 -14.24 3.28
CA THR A 272 7.21 -15.44 3.94
C THR A 272 8.72 -15.63 3.77
N ASN A 273 9.34 -14.89 2.85
CA ASN A 273 10.73 -15.06 2.45
C ASN A 273 11.54 -13.75 2.57
N THR A 274 11.06 -12.80 3.38
CA THR A 274 11.68 -11.48 3.61
C THR A 274 12.11 -11.35 5.06
N VAL A 275 13.33 -10.84 5.26
CA VAL A 275 13.87 -10.46 6.57
C VAL A 275 14.52 -9.08 6.44
N PHE A 276 14.07 -8.15 7.25
CA PHE A 276 14.69 -6.84 7.42
C PHE A 276 15.62 -6.85 8.65
N THR A 277 16.80 -6.25 8.51
CA THR A 277 17.77 -6.05 9.62
C THR A 277 18.08 -4.58 9.84
N ASN A 278 17.77 -3.72 8.89
CA ASN A 278 17.91 -2.27 8.99
C ASN A 278 16.87 -1.52 8.13
N PRO A 279 16.57 -0.24 8.43
CA PRO A 279 15.58 0.55 7.70
C PRO A 279 16.11 1.21 6.42
N THR A 280 17.38 1.02 6.09
CA THR A 280 18.08 1.77 5.04
C THR A 280 18.25 0.99 3.74
N GLY A 281 18.38 -0.33 3.85
CA GLY A 281 18.75 -1.23 2.76
C GLY A 281 20.25 -1.34 2.52
N LEU A 282 21.07 -0.83 3.44
CA LEU A 282 22.52 -1.10 3.43
C LEU A 282 22.76 -2.59 3.60
N PRO A 283 23.82 -3.13 2.98
CA PRO A 283 24.07 -4.56 3.00
C PRO A 283 24.25 -5.12 4.41
N ASP A 284 23.53 -6.21 4.68
CA ASP A 284 23.68 -7.05 5.87
C ASP A 284 23.45 -8.50 5.41
N GLU A 285 24.27 -9.44 5.84
CA GLU A 285 24.22 -10.83 5.37
C GLU A 285 22.90 -11.55 5.67
N ASN A 286 22.14 -11.06 6.65
CA ASN A 286 20.85 -11.60 7.05
C ASN A 286 19.67 -10.87 6.42
N GLN A 287 19.90 -9.73 5.74
CA GLN A 287 18.85 -8.95 5.11
C GLN A 287 18.57 -9.45 3.71
N HIS A 288 17.35 -9.88 3.48
CA HIS A 288 16.91 -10.32 2.16
C HIS A 288 15.43 -10.06 1.93
N ILE A 289 15.08 -9.91 0.68
CA ILE A 289 13.69 -9.83 0.19
C ILE A 289 13.51 -10.78 -0.99
N THR A 290 12.26 -11.01 -1.38
CA THR A 290 11.91 -11.59 -2.67
C THR A 290 11.16 -10.58 -3.52
N ALA A 291 11.14 -10.76 -4.84
CA ALA A 291 10.36 -9.89 -5.73
C ALA A 291 8.86 -9.98 -5.41
N HIS A 292 8.38 -11.17 -5.05
CA HIS A 292 6.99 -11.40 -4.67
C HIS A 292 6.62 -10.66 -3.38
N ASP A 293 7.40 -10.85 -2.31
CA ASP A 293 7.12 -10.17 -1.04
C ASP A 293 7.19 -8.65 -1.18
N MET A 294 8.15 -8.15 -1.99
CA MET A 294 8.28 -6.71 -2.23
C MET A 294 7.10 -6.15 -3.03
N ALA A 295 6.48 -6.94 -3.92
CA ALA A 295 5.26 -6.54 -4.63
C ALA A 295 4.09 -6.36 -3.66
N LEU A 296 3.89 -7.26 -2.68
CA LEU A 296 2.87 -7.14 -1.63
C LEU A 296 3.08 -5.90 -0.75
N ILE A 297 4.35 -5.60 -0.41
CA ILE A 297 4.70 -4.42 0.38
C ILE A 297 4.41 -3.13 -0.42
N MET A 298 4.78 -3.10 -1.70
CA MET A 298 4.54 -1.93 -2.56
C MET A 298 3.05 -1.69 -2.78
N GLU A 299 2.27 -2.73 -3.07
CA GLU A 299 0.82 -2.65 -3.18
C GLU A 299 0.20 -2.00 -1.95
N THR A 300 0.51 -2.54 -0.75
CA THR A 300 0.01 -2.00 0.51
C THR A 300 0.43 -0.55 0.74
N ALA A 301 1.69 -0.20 0.46
CA ALA A 301 2.17 1.16 0.62
C ALA A 301 1.44 2.12 -0.33
N MET A 302 1.15 1.70 -1.54
CA MET A 302 0.42 2.48 -2.55
C MET A 302 -1.08 2.63 -2.26
N GLU A 303 -1.66 1.90 -1.31
CA GLU A 303 -3.01 2.19 -0.80
C GLU A 303 -3.06 3.49 0.01
N ASN A 304 -1.94 3.90 0.62
CA ASN A 304 -1.85 5.15 1.36
C ASN A 304 -1.67 6.35 0.41
N GLU A 305 -2.58 7.33 0.45
CA GLU A 305 -2.55 8.50 -0.43
C GLU A 305 -1.29 9.36 -0.25
N THR A 306 -0.84 9.52 1.00
CA THR A 306 0.40 10.26 1.30
C THR A 306 1.61 9.56 0.71
N PHE A 307 1.69 8.22 0.85
CA PHE A 307 2.77 7.45 0.25
C PHE A 307 2.78 7.59 -1.28
N ARG A 308 1.63 7.46 -1.95
CA ARG A 308 1.52 7.68 -3.41
C ARG A 308 2.05 9.03 -3.83
N THR A 309 1.67 10.08 -3.11
CA THR A 309 2.13 11.46 -3.40
C THR A 309 3.65 11.56 -3.29
N ILE A 310 4.22 11.01 -2.23
CA ILE A 310 5.68 11.04 -1.99
C ILE A 310 6.42 10.20 -3.04
N ALA A 311 5.94 8.99 -3.33
CA ALA A 311 6.56 8.06 -4.28
C ALA A 311 6.53 8.57 -5.74
N ALA A 312 5.58 9.46 -6.07
CA ALA A 312 5.45 10.11 -7.37
C ALA A 312 6.23 11.44 -7.48
N THR A 313 6.94 11.86 -6.42
CA THR A 313 7.60 13.17 -6.38
C THR A 313 9.00 13.10 -6.97
N SER A 314 9.25 13.88 -8.02
CA SER A 314 10.56 13.96 -8.68
C SER A 314 11.56 14.89 -7.98
N SER A 315 11.09 15.89 -7.26
CA SER A 315 11.93 16.83 -6.50
C SER A 315 11.18 17.39 -5.31
N TYR A 316 11.87 17.56 -4.18
CA TYR A 316 11.30 18.13 -2.97
C TYR A 316 12.32 19.09 -2.32
N THR A 317 11.85 20.22 -1.80
CA THR A 317 12.70 21.18 -1.10
C THR A 317 12.37 21.19 0.39
N ILE A 318 13.34 20.80 1.20
CA ILE A 318 13.28 20.99 2.66
C ILE A 318 13.73 22.43 2.94
N PRO A 319 12.90 23.28 3.53
CA PRO A 319 13.29 24.66 3.87
C PRO A 319 14.37 24.69 4.95
N ALA A 320 14.93 25.87 5.18
CA ALA A 320 15.85 26.10 6.29
C ALA A 320 15.27 25.57 7.62
N THR A 321 16.11 24.89 8.40
CA THR A 321 15.74 24.28 9.68
C THR A 321 16.25 25.13 10.88
N ASN A 322 16.08 24.63 12.08
CA ASN A 322 16.67 25.23 13.28
C ASN A 322 18.20 25.23 13.29
N VAL A 323 18.86 24.38 12.46
CA VAL A 323 20.32 24.26 12.36
C VAL A 323 20.84 24.72 11.01
N SER A 324 20.19 24.32 9.90
CA SER A 324 20.58 24.71 8.54
C SER A 324 19.96 26.03 8.15
N GLY A 325 20.78 27.02 7.78
CA GLY A 325 20.31 28.34 7.35
C GLY A 325 19.85 28.40 5.89
N GLY A 326 19.90 27.32 5.14
CA GLY A 326 19.53 27.25 3.72
C GLY A 326 18.65 26.05 3.39
N ASP A 327 17.92 26.18 2.29
CA ASP A 327 17.07 25.11 1.76
C ASP A 327 17.90 23.93 1.25
N ARG A 328 17.37 22.71 1.37
CA ARG A 328 17.91 21.49 0.76
C ARG A 328 16.99 21.05 -0.36
N VAL A 329 17.48 21.07 -1.59
CA VAL A 329 16.75 20.55 -2.75
C VAL A 329 17.12 19.08 -2.92
N LEU A 330 16.11 18.20 -2.81
CA LEU A 330 16.21 16.78 -3.05
C LEU A 330 15.78 16.47 -4.48
N SER A 331 16.53 15.62 -5.17
CA SER A 331 16.17 15.12 -6.50
C SER A 331 15.99 13.62 -6.44
N ASN A 332 14.89 13.13 -6.99
CA ASN A 332 14.63 11.71 -7.06
C ASN A 332 15.43 11.08 -8.20
N SER A 333 16.19 10.06 -7.88
CA SER A 333 16.93 9.28 -8.87
C SER A 333 16.04 8.33 -9.67
N PHE A 334 14.81 8.03 -9.17
CA PHE A 334 13.85 7.17 -9.85
C PHE A 334 13.33 7.83 -11.14
N THR A 335 13.83 7.36 -12.26
CA THR A 335 13.68 8.02 -13.58
C THR A 335 12.28 7.88 -14.16
N MET A 336 11.57 6.78 -13.85
CA MET A 336 10.28 6.44 -14.47
C MET A 336 9.16 7.47 -14.23
N ILE A 337 9.28 8.33 -13.21
CA ILE A 337 8.33 9.43 -12.93
C ILE A 337 8.80 10.78 -13.44
N ASN A 338 10.01 10.91 -14.00
CA ASN A 338 10.59 12.16 -14.45
C ASN A 338 10.44 12.30 -15.96
N ASN A 339 9.55 13.15 -16.44
CA ASN A 339 9.27 13.34 -17.86
C ASN A 339 10.44 13.96 -18.68
N ALA A 340 11.51 14.37 -18.02
CA ALA A 340 12.74 14.81 -18.68
C ALA A 340 13.80 13.70 -18.78
N SER A 341 13.52 12.50 -18.27
CA SER A 341 14.41 11.34 -18.29
C SER A 341 14.11 10.40 -19.45
N ASP A 342 15.13 9.75 -19.99
CA ASP A 342 14.97 8.69 -21.00
C ASP A 342 14.23 7.47 -20.46
N GLY A 343 14.27 7.22 -19.13
CA GLY A 343 13.53 6.16 -18.47
C GLY A 343 12.09 6.50 -18.09
N TYR A 344 11.55 7.66 -18.54
CA TYR A 344 10.17 8.06 -18.21
C TYR A 344 9.13 7.09 -18.75
N TYR A 345 8.17 6.72 -17.89
CA TYR A 345 7.03 5.89 -18.28
C TYR A 345 5.73 6.55 -17.82
N GLU A 346 4.92 7.04 -18.76
CA GLU A 346 3.70 7.82 -18.49
C GLU A 346 2.72 7.11 -17.54
N ALA A 347 2.63 5.78 -17.62
CA ALA A 347 1.75 5.01 -16.75
C ALA A 347 2.29 4.80 -15.33
N CYS A 348 3.58 5.09 -15.07
CA CYS A 348 4.18 4.93 -13.74
C CYS A 348 3.60 5.97 -12.78
N ILE A 349 3.07 5.52 -11.64
CA ILE A 349 2.45 6.37 -10.63
C ILE A 349 3.26 6.48 -9.33
N GLY A 350 4.43 5.84 -9.27
CA GLY A 350 5.36 5.95 -8.16
C GLY A 350 6.26 4.73 -8.03
N GLY A 351 7.36 4.90 -7.32
CA GLY A 351 8.30 3.80 -7.12
C GLY A 351 9.54 4.18 -6.33
N LYS A 352 10.47 3.23 -6.27
CA LYS A 352 11.78 3.38 -5.63
C LYS A 352 12.80 2.51 -6.33
N GLU A 353 13.93 3.10 -6.65
CA GLU A 353 15.11 2.36 -7.08
C GLU A 353 16.14 2.25 -5.96
N GLY A 354 17.06 1.35 -6.12
CA GLY A 354 18.19 1.18 -5.22
C GLY A 354 19.38 0.52 -5.91
N TYR A 355 20.55 0.75 -5.36
CA TYR A 355 21.79 0.12 -5.81
C TYR A 355 22.75 -0.06 -4.63
N THR A 356 23.32 -1.22 -4.55
CA THR A 356 24.56 -1.50 -3.78
C THR A 356 25.40 -2.49 -4.59
N VAL A 357 26.69 -2.59 -4.28
CA VAL A 357 27.54 -3.60 -4.94
C VAL A 357 27.02 -5.02 -4.72
N ALA A 358 26.43 -5.28 -3.54
CA ALA A 358 25.90 -6.60 -3.18
C ALA A 358 24.56 -6.92 -3.85
N SER A 359 23.67 -5.91 -4.01
CA SER A 359 22.33 -6.11 -4.56
C SER A 359 22.26 -6.01 -6.08
N GLY A 360 23.25 -5.37 -6.74
CA GLY A 360 23.01 -4.84 -8.08
C GLY A 360 21.95 -3.74 -8.07
N SER A 361 21.39 -3.41 -9.23
CA SER A 361 20.26 -2.49 -9.35
C SER A 361 18.96 -3.18 -8.94
N THR A 362 18.12 -2.47 -8.19
CA THR A 362 16.78 -2.87 -7.78
C THR A 362 15.79 -1.78 -8.18
N LEU A 363 14.61 -2.18 -8.63
CA LEU A 363 13.53 -1.28 -8.99
C LEU A 363 12.20 -1.85 -8.53
N VAL A 364 11.39 -1.01 -7.88
CA VAL A 364 10.02 -1.32 -7.45
C VAL A 364 9.13 -0.17 -7.87
N CYS A 365 8.09 -0.45 -8.65
CA CYS A 365 7.16 0.59 -9.10
C CYS A 365 5.73 0.08 -9.21
N GLU A 366 4.77 1.01 -9.16
CA GLU A 366 3.39 0.77 -9.56
C GLU A 366 3.07 1.63 -10.79
N ALA A 367 2.33 1.03 -11.71
CA ALA A 367 1.83 1.71 -12.91
C ALA A 367 0.33 1.48 -13.06
N SER A 368 -0.37 2.46 -13.65
CA SER A 368 -1.82 2.43 -13.84
C SER A 368 -2.17 2.75 -15.29
N LYS A 369 -2.88 1.83 -15.95
CA LYS A 369 -3.35 1.97 -17.34
C LYS A 369 -4.56 1.05 -17.56
N ASN A 370 -5.54 1.49 -18.35
CA ASN A 370 -6.69 0.67 -18.76
C ASN A 370 -7.49 0.06 -17.59
N ASN A 371 -7.67 0.79 -16.50
CA ASN A 371 -8.33 0.33 -15.28
C ASN A 371 -7.63 -0.86 -14.58
N MET A 372 -6.38 -1.12 -14.90
CA MET A 372 -5.52 -2.03 -14.18
C MET A 372 -4.41 -1.26 -13.48
N LYS A 373 -3.98 -1.77 -12.34
CA LYS A 373 -2.80 -1.34 -11.62
C LYS A 373 -1.84 -2.50 -11.51
N LEU A 374 -0.61 -2.28 -11.92
CA LEU A 374 0.42 -3.30 -11.92
C LEU A 374 1.58 -2.85 -11.05
N VAL A 375 1.97 -3.69 -10.11
CA VAL A 375 3.26 -3.58 -9.43
C VAL A 375 4.28 -4.37 -10.22
N CYS A 376 5.43 -3.73 -10.50
CA CYS A 376 6.60 -4.37 -11.10
C CYS A 376 7.77 -4.28 -10.13
N VAL A 377 8.42 -5.42 -9.88
CA VAL A 377 9.65 -5.51 -9.10
C VAL A 377 10.71 -6.17 -9.94
N VAL A 378 11.89 -5.55 -10.02
CA VAL A 378 13.08 -6.06 -10.70
C VAL A 378 14.23 -6.05 -9.70
N LEU A 379 14.86 -7.21 -9.46
CA LEU A 379 15.92 -7.36 -8.46
C LEU A 379 17.20 -7.89 -9.10
N ASN A 380 18.32 -7.38 -8.61
CA ASN A 380 19.68 -7.76 -8.99
C ASN A 380 19.91 -7.65 -10.51
N GLY A 381 19.55 -6.49 -11.04
CA GLY A 381 19.81 -6.11 -12.43
C GLY A 381 21.16 -5.43 -12.61
N ALA A 382 21.60 -5.32 -13.86
CA ALA A 382 22.74 -4.50 -14.22
C ALA A 382 22.36 -3.00 -14.12
N SER A 383 23.35 -2.15 -13.87
CA SER A 383 23.14 -0.70 -13.82
C SER A 383 22.61 -0.17 -15.17
N GLY A 384 21.54 0.63 -15.12
CA GLY A 384 20.92 1.25 -16.29
C GLY A 384 20.07 0.32 -17.15
N VAL A 385 19.71 -0.88 -16.66
CA VAL A 385 18.90 -1.86 -17.39
C VAL A 385 17.51 -2.04 -16.75
N THR A 386 17.40 -1.83 -15.44
CA THR A 386 16.18 -2.12 -14.67
C THR A 386 14.97 -1.33 -15.13
N ASP A 387 15.16 -0.08 -15.58
CA ASP A 387 14.05 0.77 -16.06
C ASP A 387 13.48 0.23 -17.38
N ASP A 388 14.33 -0.12 -18.33
CA ASP A 388 13.92 -0.68 -19.63
C ASP A 388 13.21 -2.02 -19.43
N GLU A 389 13.72 -2.88 -18.53
CA GLU A 389 13.10 -4.16 -18.20
C GLU A 389 11.74 -3.96 -17.51
N ALA A 390 11.64 -3.03 -16.55
CA ALA A 390 10.37 -2.73 -15.88
C ALA A 390 9.32 -2.19 -16.86
N ILE A 391 9.71 -1.28 -17.76
CA ILE A 391 8.82 -0.75 -18.82
C ILE A 391 8.36 -1.88 -19.74
N ALA A 392 9.26 -2.76 -20.18
CA ALA A 392 8.93 -3.88 -21.03
C ALA A 392 7.96 -4.85 -20.34
N LEU A 393 8.18 -5.14 -19.06
CA LEU A 393 7.34 -6.03 -18.25
C LEU A 393 5.96 -5.42 -17.97
N LEU A 394 5.89 -4.12 -17.66
CA LEU A 394 4.62 -3.41 -17.47
C LEU A 394 3.81 -3.37 -18.77
N ASN A 395 4.46 -3.08 -19.91
CA ASN A 395 3.80 -3.15 -21.21
C ASN A 395 3.31 -4.57 -21.52
N TYR A 396 4.11 -5.60 -21.23
CA TYR A 396 3.67 -6.99 -21.36
C TYR A 396 2.37 -7.23 -20.57
N GLY A 397 2.30 -6.78 -19.31
CA GLY A 397 1.11 -6.90 -18.48
C GLY A 397 -0.10 -6.18 -19.09
N PHE A 398 0.04 -4.89 -19.41
CA PHE A 398 -1.06 -4.08 -19.92
C PHE A 398 -1.54 -4.46 -21.32
N ASP A 399 -0.67 -4.98 -22.17
CA ASP A 399 -1.01 -5.30 -23.56
C ASP A 399 -1.62 -6.70 -23.73
N ASN A 400 -1.34 -7.61 -22.80
CA ASN A 400 -1.73 -9.02 -22.92
C ASN A 400 -2.83 -9.45 -21.95
N PHE A 401 -3.13 -8.66 -20.91
CA PHE A 401 -4.13 -9.03 -19.91
C PHE A 401 -5.24 -7.99 -19.79
N VAL A 402 -6.39 -8.45 -19.37
CA VAL A 402 -7.58 -7.62 -19.19
C VAL A 402 -8.37 -8.05 -17.95
N PRO A 403 -9.03 -7.11 -17.27
CA PRO A 403 -10.03 -7.45 -16.27
C PRO A 403 -11.27 -8.06 -16.93
N LEU A 404 -11.69 -9.21 -16.46
CA LEU A 404 -12.92 -9.88 -16.85
C LEU A 404 -13.85 -9.92 -15.64
N THR A 405 -14.96 -9.17 -15.70
CA THR A 405 -16.01 -9.25 -14.67
C THR A 405 -16.93 -10.40 -14.98
N LEU A 406 -17.05 -11.32 -14.05
CA LEU A 406 -17.90 -12.50 -14.17
C LEU A 406 -19.34 -12.17 -13.77
N PRO A 407 -20.34 -12.77 -14.42
CA PRO A 407 -21.73 -12.59 -14.03
C PRO A 407 -22.00 -13.17 -12.63
N ASP A 408 -23.10 -12.73 -12.03
CA ASP A 408 -23.62 -13.38 -10.83
C ASP A 408 -24.19 -14.76 -11.24
N ASP A 409 -23.90 -15.76 -10.40
CA ASP A 409 -24.44 -17.11 -10.53
C ASP A 409 -25.58 -17.34 -9.52
N ASP A 410 -25.81 -18.59 -9.09
CA ASP A 410 -26.85 -18.96 -8.11
C ASP A 410 -26.61 -18.41 -6.69
N PHE A 411 -25.50 -17.69 -6.47
CA PHE A 411 -25.14 -17.08 -5.19
C PHE A 411 -25.21 -15.56 -5.28
N ASN A 412 -25.58 -14.91 -4.18
CA ASN A 412 -25.45 -13.46 -4.07
C ASN A 412 -23.97 -13.09 -3.90
N ARG A 413 -23.43 -12.34 -4.84
CA ARG A 413 -22.07 -11.82 -4.73
C ARG A 413 -22.00 -10.68 -3.72
N ILE A 414 -21.10 -10.79 -2.74
CA ILE A 414 -20.82 -9.76 -1.75
C ILE A 414 -19.69 -8.85 -2.24
N SER A 415 -18.60 -9.46 -2.79
CA SER A 415 -17.45 -8.73 -3.29
C SER A 415 -16.64 -9.57 -4.30
N GLY A 416 -15.75 -8.93 -5.04
CA GLY A 416 -14.89 -9.58 -6.03
C GLY A 416 -15.64 -9.93 -7.33
N GLY A 417 -15.22 -11.03 -7.96
CA GLY A 417 -15.79 -11.49 -9.23
C GLY A 417 -15.23 -10.77 -10.46
N THR A 418 -14.21 -9.94 -10.30
CA THR A 418 -13.33 -9.51 -11.39
C THR A 418 -12.06 -10.34 -11.32
N VAL A 419 -11.69 -10.93 -12.43
CA VAL A 419 -10.48 -11.75 -12.57
C VAL A 419 -9.57 -11.12 -13.63
N ILE A 420 -8.27 -11.31 -13.51
CA ILE A 420 -7.30 -10.81 -14.50
C ILE A 420 -6.83 -11.97 -15.35
N VAL A 421 -7.10 -11.90 -16.63
CA VAL A 421 -6.91 -13.02 -17.55
C VAL A 421 -6.24 -12.57 -18.85
N PRO A 422 -5.62 -13.49 -19.59
CA PRO A 422 -5.16 -13.20 -20.95
C PRO A 422 -6.28 -12.65 -21.83
N SER A 423 -5.97 -11.67 -22.68
CA SER A 423 -6.91 -11.04 -23.60
C SER A 423 -7.59 -12.09 -24.49
N GLY A 424 -8.92 -12.02 -24.58
CA GLY A 424 -9.73 -12.99 -25.31
C GLY A 424 -10.16 -14.22 -24.52
N THR A 425 -9.80 -14.32 -23.23
CA THR A 425 -10.33 -15.35 -22.32
C THR A 425 -11.82 -15.16 -22.09
N THR A 426 -12.57 -16.25 -22.03
CA THR A 426 -13.98 -16.28 -21.66
C THR A 426 -14.19 -17.06 -20.36
N GLU A 427 -15.34 -16.85 -19.71
CA GLU A 427 -15.70 -17.53 -18.47
C GLU A 427 -15.57 -19.06 -18.55
N ASP A 428 -15.96 -19.66 -19.68
CA ASP A 428 -15.89 -21.12 -19.92
C ASP A 428 -14.45 -21.68 -19.83
N SER A 429 -13.45 -20.80 -19.88
CA SER A 429 -12.03 -21.17 -19.77
C SER A 429 -11.51 -21.23 -18.35
N LEU A 430 -12.34 -20.79 -17.38
CA LEU A 430 -11.98 -20.74 -15.97
C LEU A 430 -12.42 -22.00 -15.23
N THR A 431 -11.67 -22.36 -14.21
CA THR A 431 -12.06 -23.35 -13.21
C THR A 431 -12.15 -22.69 -11.85
N THR A 432 -13.00 -23.24 -10.96
CA THR A 432 -13.24 -22.63 -9.65
C THR A 432 -13.01 -23.64 -8.54
N GLU A 433 -12.62 -23.12 -7.37
CA GLU A 433 -12.55 -23.84 -6.11
C GLU A 433 -13.23 -23.01 -5.02
N ASP A 434 -14.19 -23.62 -4.33
CA ASP A 434 -14.97 -22.96 -3.30
C ASP A 434 -14.51 -23.40 -1.91
N THR A 435 -14.30 -22.42 -1.02
CA THR A 435 -14.06 -22.63 0.40
C THR A 435 -15.15 -21.95 1.19
N SER A 436 -15.71 -22.63 2.21
CA SER A 436 -16.79 -22.07 3.03
C SER A 436 -16.32 -21.85 4.46
N ALA A 437 -16.58 -20.64 4.99
CA ALA A 437 -16.35 -20.27 6.37
C ALA A 437 -17.38 -19.22 6.81
N ASP A 438 -17.93 -19.39 8.01
CA ASP A 438 -18.85 -18.43 8.66
C ASP A 438 -20.09 -18.03 7.82
N GLY A 439 -20.62 -18.95 7.00
CA GLY A 439 -21.78 -18.71 6.15
C GLY A 439 -21.45 -17.91 4.87
N GLN A 440 -20.19 -17.75 4.57
CA GLN A 440 -19.70 -17.17 3.32
C GLN A 440 -18.93 -18.20 2.51
N ILE A 441 -19.03 -18.12 1.21
CA ILE A 441 -18.26 -18.93 0.26
C ILE A 441 -17.23 -18.00 -0.38
N THR A 442 -15.96 -18.36 -0.28
CA THR A 442 -14.89 -17.72 -1.09
C THR A 442 -14.62 -18.61 -2.28
N ARG A 443 -14.92 -18.10 -3.47
CA ARG A 443 -14.65 -18.75 -4.74
C ARG A 443 -13.34 -18.24 -5.31
N GLN A 444 -12.37 -19.12 -5.46
CA GLN A 444 -11.12 -18.86 -6.18
C GLN A 444 -11.30 -19.23 -7.64
N TYR A 445 -10.92 -18.34 -8.55
CA TYR A 445 -10.92 -18.58 -9.99
C TYR A 445 -9.50 -18.88 -10.49
N TYR A 446 -9.41 -19.82 -11.43
CA TYR A 446 -8.15 -20.24 -12.02
C TYR A 446 -8.21 -20.22 -13.54
N PHE A 447 -7.12 -19.79 -14.18
CA PHE A 447 -6.87 -19.95 -15.59
C PHE A 447 -5.58 -20.75 -15.79
N GLY A 448 -5.65 -21.86 -16.52
CA GLY A 448 -4.49 -22.74 -16.73
C GLY A 448 -3.89 -23.30 -15.43
N GLY A 449 -4.66 -23.35 -14.34
CA GLY A 449 -4.21 -23.76 -13.00
C GLY A 449 -3.60 -22.63 -12.16
N THR A 450 -3.57 -21.40 -12.68
CA THR A 450 -3.05 -20.22 -11.97
C THR A 450 -4.21 -19.43 -11.38
N PRO A 451 -4.15 -18.97 -10.10
CA PRO A 451 -5.14 -18.08 -9.49
C PRO A 451 -5.21 -16.76 -10.25
N VAL A 452 -6.41 -16.31 -10.59
CA VAL A 452 -6.63 -15.08 -11.37
C VAL A 452 -7.60 -14.10 -10.71
N GLY A 453 -8.12 -14.42 -9.54
CA GLY A 453 -8.98 -13.58 -8.73
C GLY A 453 -9.96 -14.39 -7.88
N THR A 454 -10.67 -13.70 -7.00
CA THR A 454 -11.64 -14.29 -6.06
C THR A 454 -12.97 -13.57 -6.09
N ALA A 455 -14.03 -14.26 -5.62
CA ALA A 455 -15.29 -13.65 -5.23
C ALA A 455 -15.71 -14.15 -3.85
N VAL A 456 -16.31 -13.28 -3.06
CA VAL A 456 -17.00 -13.65 -1.83
C VAL A 456 -18.49 -13.69 -2.11
N LEU A 457 -19.11 -14.83 -1.82
CA LEU A 457 -20.50 -15.14 -2.12
C LEU A 457 -21.25 -15.42 -0.82
N GLU A 458 -22.53 -15.09 -0.78
CA GLU A 458 -23.43 -15.53 0.27
C GLU A 458 -23.99 -16.92 -0.06
N ASP A 459 -24.00 -17.83 0.90
CA ASP A 459 -24.73 -19.08 0.78
C ASP A 459 -26.22 -18.81 1.05
N VAL A 460 -26.98 -18.64 -0.03
CA VAL A 460 -28.44 -18.36 0.03
C VAL A 460 -29.19 -19.51 0.68
N GLN A 461 -28.70 -20.75 0.52
CA GLN A 461 -29.35 -21.92 1.12
C GLN A 461 -29.16 -21.92 2.64
N GLN A 462 -27.99 -21.60 3.13
CA GLN A 462 -27.72 -21.52 4.57
C GLN A 462 -28.51 -20.38 5.21
N GLN A 463 -28.64 -19.22 4.55
CA GLN A 463 -29.50 -18.14 5.02
C GLN A 463 -30.97 -18.54 5.10
N ALA A 464 -31.47 -19.28 4.12
CA ALA A 464 -32.84 -19.78 4.15
C ALA A 464 -33.06 -20.77 5.31
N ASP A 465 -32.08 -21.63 5.58
CA ASP A 465 -32.12 -22.59 6.68
C ASP A 465 -32.03 -21.89 8.05
N ASP A 466 -31.16 -20.89 8.20
CA ASP A 466 -31.02 -20.08 9.42
C ASP A 466 -32.31 -19.25 9.70
N ALA A 467 -32.90 -18.68 8.66
CA ALA A 467 -34.16 -17.96 8.74
C ALA A 467 -35.32 -18.91 9.16
N ALA A 468 -35.37 -20.13 8.61
CA ALA A 468 -36.34 -21.15 8.95
C ALA A 468 -36.16 -21.62 10.41
N GLU A 469 -34.93 -21.83 10.86
CA GLU A 469 -34.64 -22.22 12.25
C GLU A 469 -34.97 -21.08 13.22
N THR A 470 -34.66 -19.84 12.89
CA THR A 470 -35.01 -18.65 13.67
C THR A 470 -36.54 -18.50 13.73
N GLY A 471 -37.23 -18.70 12.61
CA GLY A 471 -38.71 -18.72 12.56
C GLY A 471 -39.30 -19.81 13.45
N GLN A 472 -38.74 -21.02 13.45
CA GLN A 472 -39.15 -22.11 14.34
C GLN A 472 -38.88 -21.81 15.82
N ARG A 473 -37.72 -21.21 16.15
CA ARG A 473 -37.41 -20.79 17.54
C ARG A 473 -38.39 -19.74 18.02
N ASN A 474 -38.71 -18.74 17.18
CA ASN A 474 -39.68 -17.70 17.50
C ASN A 474 -41.10 -18.25 17.66
N MET A 475 -41.52 -19.20 16.81
CA MET A 475 -42.81 -19.89 16.98
C MET A 475 -42.89 -20.72 18.25
N LYS A 476 -41.84 -21.46 18.60
CA LYS A 476 -41.76 -22.20 19.87
C LYS A 476 -41.80 -21.26 21.07
N ALA A 477 -41.09 -20.14 21.03
CA ALA A 477 -41.10 -19.12 22.08
C ALA A 477 -42.51 -18.49 22.23
N ALA A 478 -43.19 -18.18 21.13
CA ALA A 478 -44.56 -17.66 21.13
C ALA A 478 -45.55 -18.67 21.66
N GLN A 479 -45.42 -19.95 21.31
CA GLN A 479 -46.25 -21.03 21.85
C GLN A 479 -46.04 -21.24 23.36
N GLN A 480 -44.80 -21.20 23.84
CA GLN A 480 -44.48 -21.26 25.26
C GLN A 480 -45.00 -20.05 26.01
N PHE A 481 -44.89 -18.84 25.44
CA PHE A 481 -45.47 -17.64 26.02
C PHE A 481 -46.99 -17.72 26.11
N SER A 482 -47.66 -18.16 25.04
CA SER A 482 -49.11 -18.40 25.01
C SER A 482 -49.54 -19.45 26.04
N ALA A 483 -48.83 -20.58 26.15
CA ALA A 483 -49.10 -21.63 27.11
C ALA A 483 -48.90 -21.17 28.57
N SER A 484 -47.95 -20.31 28.83
CA SER A 484 -47.67 -19.77 30.17
C SER A 484 -48.71 -18.72 30.62
N HIS A 485 -49.42 -18.09 29.69
CA HIS A 485 -50.41 -17.03 29.98
C HIS A 485 -51.85 -17.49 29.93
N THR A 486 -52.13 -18.73 29.49
CA THR A 486 -53.50 -19.29 29.48
C THR A 486 -54.03 -19.61 30.89
N ASN A 487 -53.21 -19.62 31.93
CA ASN A 487 -53.57 -19.86 33.30
C ASN A 487 -53.70 -18.60 34.17
N THR A 488 -53.61 -17.40 33.62
CA THR A 488 -53.89 -16.17 34.36
C THR A 488 -55.40 -15.93 34.30
N PRO A 489 -56.14 -16.15 35.41
CA PRO A 489 -57.59 -16.07 35.35
C PRO A 489 -58.00 -14.62 35.04
N TYR A 490 -58.82 -14.43 34.01
CA TYR A 490 -59.35 -13.14 33.52
C TYR A 490 -59.95 -12.25 34.62
N TYR A 491 -60.36 -12.85 35.78
CA TYR A 491 -60.80 -12.10 36.92
C TYR A 491 -59.76 -11.28 37.65
N ILE A 492 -58.43 -11.57 37.48
CA ILE A 492 -57.40 -10.73 38.05
C ILE A 492 -57.28 -9.42 37.22
N ILE A 493 -57.37 -9.49 35.89
CA ILE A 493 -57.37 -8.33 35.02
C ILE A 493 -58.61 -7.48 35.24
N GLY A 494 -59.77 -8.15 35.41
CA GLY A 494 -61.07 -7.51 35.77
C GLY A 494 -60.99 -6.82 37.12
N ALA A 495 -60.39 -7.44 38.14
CA ALA A 495 -60.26 -6.87 39.48
C ALA A 495 -59.33 -5.64 39.50
N ILE A 496 -58.23 -5.64 38.73
CA ILE A 496 -57.34 -4.50 38.60
C ILE A 496 -58.09 -3.34 37.90
N GLY A 497 -58.79 -3.63 36.81
CA GLY A 497 -59.62 -2.64 36.09
C GLY A 497 -60.71 -2.02 36.98
N ALA A 498 -61.38 -2.80 37.78
CA ALA A 498 -62.40 -2.35 38.76
C ALA A 498 -61.77 -1.49 39.87
N ALA A 499 -60.57 -1.85 40.36
CA ALA A 499 -59.87 -1.11 41.38
C ALA A 499 -59.39 0.29 40.84
N ILE A 500 -58.95 0.35 39.61
CA ILE A 500 -58.57 1.61 38.95
C ILE A 500 -59.78 2.52 38.73
N LEU A 501 -60.92 1.96 38.31
CA LEU A 501 -62.17 2.70 38.15
C LEU A 501 -62.67 3.28 39.48
N LEU A 502 -62.64 2.48 40.56
CA LEU A 502 -63.01 2.93 41.90
C LEU A 502 -62.10 4.01 42.46
N PHE A 503 -60.77 3.91 42.14
CA PHE A 503 -59.83 4.91 42.54
C PHE A 503 -60.01 6.23 41.75
N CYS A 504 -60.32 6.17 40.46
CA CYS A 504 -60.66 7.35 39.66
C CYS A 504 -61.97 8.01 40.15
N LEU A 505 -62.98 7.20 40.48
CA LEU A 505 -64.24 7.68 41.05
C LEU A 505 -64.01 8.36 42.41
N PHE A 506 -63.20 7.79 43.27
CA PHE A 506 -62.81 8.37 44.56
C PHE A 506 -62.06 9.73 44.35
N LEU A 507 -61.17 9.82 43.41
CA LEU A 507 -60.45 11.09 43.07
C LEU A 507 -61.44 12.12 42.53
N MET A 508 -62.43 11.72 41.69
CA MET A 508 -63.42 12.66 41.16
C MET A 508 -64.33 13.19 42.29
N ILE A 509 -64.75 12.33 43.21
CA ILE A 509 -65.58 12.75 44.37
C ILE A 509 -64.79 13.69 45.28
N ARG A 510 -63.48 13.48 45.41
CA ARG A 510 -62.64 14.35 46.22
C ARG A 510 -62.44 15.74 45.59
N VAL A 511 -62.36 15.79 44.26
CA VAL A 511 -62.27 17.08 43.52
C VAL A 511 -63.58 17.84 43.55
N ILE A 512 -64.74 17.15 43.54
CA ILE A 512 -66.05 17.80 43.61
C ILE A 512 -66.35 18.35 45.02
N LYS A 513 -65.68 17.80 46.07
CA LYS A 513 -65.91 18.22 47.48
C LYS A 513 -64.84 19.22 47.98
N SER A 514 -63.83 19.57 47.18
CA SER A 514 -62.91 20.64 47.45
C SER A 514 -63.30 21.91 46.65
#